data_7045bb1b0040fc1b144d0fb9af88ae29
#
_entry.id   7045bb1b0040fc1b144d0fb9af88ae29
#
_cell.length_a   1.000
_cell.length_b   1.000
_cell.length_c   1.000
_cell.angle_alpha   90.00
_cell.angle_beta   90.00
_cell.angle_gamma   90.00
#
_symmetry.space_group_name_H-M   'P 1'
#
loop_
_entity.id
_entity.type
_entity.pdbx_description
1 polymer ?
#
loop_
_entity_poly.entity_id
_entity_poly.type
_entity_poly.pdbx_seq_one_letter_code
_entity_poly.pdbx_strand_id
1 'polypeptide(L)'
;NVKNLACANCTSNTQIHHLREKAQDYILGDFKSELKEELKRLGLPVTVIGDNDVLDENGEPLKVPHDKDPSVIFVKYPSLYQSNAAYATPTVKIEISVLSMEEPFEMRRISSLVEQAFDGEDVDSDLVQTIRTVTPARTFLEKAFLLCEEYQKAEPRTHRMTRHFYDLEKLMQTPYAEVALNDVALYEDIVNHRRKFYHVGYVDYDKELPQSIQIVPSDALLPSYEADYNEMRGSFIYGESLDFSALMKRMAELQERFRKISNEL
;
A
#
# COMPACT_ATOMS: atom_id res chain seq x y z
N ASN A 1 -22.87 -9.71 5.58
CA ASN A 1 -22.34 -9.76 6.95
C ASN A 1 -20.82 -9.82 6.93
N VAL A 2 -20.18 -8.69 6.62
CA VAL A 2 -18.73 -8.51 6.49
C VAL A 2 -17.99 -8.78 7.81
N LYS A 3 -18.70 -8.79 8.94
CA LYS A 3 -18.13 -8.90 10.29
C LYS A 3 -17.41 -10.22 10.61
N ASN A 4 -17.49 -11.22 9.74
CA ASN A 4 -16.81 -12.51 9.95
C ASN A 4 -15.66 -12.78 8.95
N LEU A 5 -15.28 -11.79 8.16
CA LEU A 5 -14.19 -11.90 7.17
C LEU A 5 -12.88 -11.36 7.74
N ALA A 6 -12.45 -11.85 8.89
CA ALA A 6 -11.17 -11.47 9.48
C ALA A 6 -10.20 -12.68 9.48
N CYS A 7 -9.01 -12.49 8.94
CA CYS A 7 -7.99 -13.54 8.87
C CYS A 7 -7.54 -14.03 10.27
N ALA A 8 -7.65 -13.20 11.30
CA ALA A 8 -7.30 -13.56 12.67
C ALA A 8 -8.00 -14.82 13.16
N ASN A 9 -9.19 -15.15 12.63
CA ASN A 9 -9.96 -16.35 12.97
C ASN A 9 -9.53 -17.60 12.18
N CYS A 10 -8.63 -17.47 11.19
CA CYS A 10 -8.18 -18.58 10.38
C CYS A 10 -7.02 -19.31 11.06
N THR A 11 -7.15 -20.65 11.17
CA THR A 11 -6.15 -21.53 11.79
C THR A 11 -5.46 -22.45 10.78
N SER A 12 -5.92 -22.47 9.52
CA SER A 12 -5.34 -23.28 8.44
C SER A 12 -5.31 -22.55 7.11
N ASN A 13 -4.40 -22.97 6.22
CA ASN A 13 -4.30 -22.43 4.86
C ASN A 13 -5.60 -22.62 4.06
N THR A 14 -6.31 -23.72 4.26
CA THR A 14 -7.62 -23.94 3.63
C THR A 14 -8.65 -22.90 4.06
N GLN A 15 -8.68 -22.53 5.34
CA GLN A 15 -9.57 -21.49 5.84
C GLN A 15 -9.18 -20.12 5.28
N ILE A 16 -7.89 -19.83 5.15
CA ILE A 16 -7.39 -18.58 4.54
C ILE A 16 -7.81 -18.54 3.07
N HIS A 17 -7.65 -19.62 2.33
CA HIS A 17 -8.07 -19.71 0.93
C HIS A 17 -9.58 -19.45 0.78
N HIS A 18 -10.42 -20.16 1.53
CA HIS A 18 -11.88 -19.92 1.50
C HIS A 18 -12.29 -18.51 1.95
N LEU A 19 -11.54 -17.90 2.87
CA LEU A 19 -11.78 -16.52 3.26
C LEU A 19 -11.54 -15.57 2.06
N ARG A 20 -10.45 -15.78 1.33
CA ARG A 20 -10.10 -14.97 0.14
C ARG A 20 -11.13 -15.12 -0.96
N GLU A 21 -11.57 -16.34 -1.28
CA GLU A 21 -12.62 -16.61 -2.26
C GLU A 21 -13.92 -15.86 -1.91
N LYS A 22 -14.42 -16.03 -0.69
CA LYS A 22 -15.65 -15.37 -0.24
C LYS A 22 -15.53 -13.84 -0.23
N ALA A 23 -14.35 -13.33 0.13
CA ALA A 23 -14.12 -11.90 0.13
C ALA A 23 -14.12 -11.34 -1.27
N GLN A 24 -13.46 -12.00 -2.22
CA GLN A 24 -13.43 -11.60 -3.63
C GLN A 24 -14.84 -11.60 -4.23
N ASP A 25 -15.64 -12.66 -4.00
CA ASP A 25 -17.03 -12.72 -4.46
C ASP A 25 -17.85 -11.54 -3.96
N TYR A 26 -17.75 -11.22 -2.67
CA TYR A 26 -18.47 -10.09 -2.08
C TYR A 26 -17.96 -8.75 -2.63
N ILE A 27 -16.64 -8.55 -2.67
CA ILE A 27 -16.05 -7.28 -3.06
C ILE A 27 -16.32 -6.95 -4.54
N LEU A 28 -16.12 -7.92 -5.42
CA LEU A 28 -16.31 -7.75 -6.86
C LEU A 28 -17.78 -7.92 -7.30
N GLY A 29 -18.63 -8.44 -6.44
CA GLY A 29 -20.07 -8.59 -6.63
C GLY A 29 -20.86 -7.46 -5.95
N ASP A 30 -21.33 -7.75 -4.74
CA ASP A 30 -22.29 -6.90 -4.01
C ASP A 30 -21.68 -5.53 -3.70
N PHE A 31 -20.50 -5.47 -3.10
CA PHE A 31 -19.87 -4.21 -2.71
C PHE A 31 -19.61 -3.29 -3.91
N LYS A 32 -19.07 -3.84 -5.01
CA LYS A 32 -18.85 -3.08 -6.25
C LYS A 32 -20.16 -2.52 -6.80
N SER A 33 -21.23 -3.31 -6.75
CA SER A 33 -22.56 -2.92 -7.23
C SER A 33 -23.17 -1.82 -6.37
N GLU A 34 -23.12 -1.96 -5.04
CA GLU A 34 -23.57 -0.95 -4.09
C GLU A 34 -22.81 0.36 -4.26
N LEU A 35 -21.48 0.30 -4.37
CA LEU A 35 -20.65 1.48 -4.60
C LEU A 35 -21.02 2.20 -5.91
N LYS A 36 -21.25 1.46 -6.98
CA LYS A 36 -21.66 2.01 -8.28
C LYS A 36 -22.99 2.74 -8.20
N GLU A 37 -23.98 2.14 -7.55
CA GLU A 37 -25.31 2.76 -7.39
C GLU A 37 -25.26 3.99 -6.48
N GLU A 38 -24.45 3.97 -5.42
CA GLU A 38 -24.30 5.10 -4.52
C GLU A 38 -23.62 6.29 -5.21
N LEU A 39 -22.53 6.07 -5.95
CA LEU A 39 -21.85 7.12 -6.71
C LEU A 39 -22.76 7.72 -7.80
N LYS A 40 -23.60 6.88 -8.43
CA LYS A 40 -24.62 7.33 -9.38
C LYS A 40 -25.71 8.16 -8.69
N ARG A 41 -26.16 7.77 -7.50
CA ARG A 41 -27.14 8.53 -6.69
C ARG A 41 -26.61 9.93 -6.32
N LEU A 42 -25.30 10.03 -6.07
CA LEU A 42 -24.60 11.30 -5.83
C LEU A 42 -24.39 12.14 -7.11
N GLY A 43 -24.83 11.65 -8.27
CA GLY A 43 -24.70 12.35 -9.55
C GLY A 43 -23.25 12.45 -10.08
N LEU A 44 -22.35 11.60 -9.59
CA LEU A 44 -20.95 11.63 -10.00
C LEU A 44 -20.76 10.94 -11.37
N PRO A 45 -20.11 11.59 -12.36
CA PRO A 45 -19.91 11.04 -13.69
C PRO A 45 -18.72 10.07 -13.71
N VAL A 46 -18.82 8.96 -12.98
CA VAL A 46 -17.74 7.97 -12.82
C VAL A 46 -18.10 6.62 -13.43
N THR A 47 -17.08 5.85 -13.77
CA THR A 47 -17.20 4.43 -14.16
C THR A 47 -16.54 3.57 -13.10
N VAL A 48 -17.29 2.60 -12.56
CA VAL A 48 -16.80 1.65 -11.54
C VAL A 48 -16.60 0.29 -12.20
N ILE A 49 -15.38 -0.24 -12.14
CA ILE A 49 -15.02 -1.57 -12.64
C ILE A 49 -14.17 -2.31 -11.60
N GLY A 50 -14.34 -3.63 -11.53
CA GLY A 50 -13.47 -4.50 -10.76
C GLY A 50 -12.26 -4.97 -11.58
N ASP A 51 -11.26 -5.56 -10.94
CA ASP A 51 -10.13 -6.15 -11.65
C ASP A 51 -10.53 -7.35 -12.53
N ASN A 52 -11.66 -7.99 -12.24
CA ASN A 52 -12.28 -9.01 -13.07
C ASN A 52 -13.02 -8.45 -14.30
N ASP A 53 -13.23 -7.14 -14.38
CA ASP A 53 -13.85 -6.47 -15.54
C ASP A 53 -12.78 -5.86 -16.48
N VAL A 54 -11.51 -5.92 -16.11
CA VAL A 54 -10.41 -5.41 -16.95
C VAL A 54 -10.21 -6.34 -18.13
N LEU A 55 -10.14 -5.76 -19.34
CA LEU A 55 -9.92 -6.51 -20.56
C LEU A 55 -8.44 -6.61 -20.90
N ASP A 56 -8.02 -7.71 -21.50
CA ASP A 56 -6.68 -7.88 -22.05
C ASP A 56 -6.54 -7.18 -23.43
N GLU A 57 -5.39 -7.35 -24.07
CA GLU A 57 -5.09 -6.76 -25.39
C GLU A 57 -6.02 -7.27 -26.50
N ASN A 58 -6.68 -8.42 -26.31
CA ASN A 58 -7.61 -9.03 -27.25
C ASN A 58 -9.07 -8.65 -26.95
N GLY A 59 -9.33 -7.88 -25.89
CA GLY A 59 -10.67 -7.49 -25.44
C GLY A 59 -11.37 -8.54 -24.59
N GLU A 60 -10.66 -9.58 -24.13
CA GLU A 60 -11.20 -10.60 -23.24
C GLU A 60 -10.93 -10.22 -21.76
N PRO A 61 -11.86 -10.57 -20.84
CA PRO A 61 -11.65 -10.32 -19.42
C PRO A 61 -10.37 -10.98 -18.90
N LEU A 62 -9.56 -10.21 -18.16
CA LEU A 62 -8.37 -10.75 -17.52
C LEU A 62 -8.76 -11.88 -16.56
N LYS A 63 -8.05 -13.00 -16.65
CA LYS A 63 -8.23 -14.10 -15.72
C LYS A 63 -7.63 -13.73 -14.37
N VAL A 64 -8.48 -13.34 -13.44
CA VAL A 64 -8.10 -13.07 -12.06
C VAL A 64 -8.28 -14.35 -11.26
N PRO A 65 -7.25 -14.80 -10.48
CA PRO A 65 -7.42 -15.94 -9.58
C PRO A 65 -8.58 -15.70 -8.62
N HIS A 66 -9.42 -16.72 -8.40
CA HIS A 66 -10.63 -16.61 -7.58
C HIS A 66 -10.34 -16.39 -6.08
N ASP A 67 -9.09 -16.54 -5.69
CA ASP A 67 -8.59 -16.29 -4.33
C ASP A 67 -7.60 -15.12 -4.28
N LYS A 68 -7.63 -14.21 -5.25
CA LYS A 68 -6.74 -13.05 -5.29
C LYS A 68 -7.01 -12.13 -4.09
N ASP A 69 -5.97 -11.72 -3.39
CA ASP A 69 -5.98 -10.71 -2.34
C ASP A 69 -4.77 -9.77 -2.55
N PRO A 70 -4.97 -8.45 -2.56
CA PRO A 70 -6.23 -7.71 -2.47
C PRO A 70 -7.09 -7.81 -3.73
N SER A 71 -8.42 -7.73 -3.55
CA SER A 71 -9.36 -7.45 -4.64
C SER A 71 -9.34 -5.95 -4.96
N VAL A 72 -9.45 -5.58 -6.24
CA VAL A 72 -9.30 -4.19 -6.67
C VAL A 72 -10.53 -3.69 -7.40
N ILE A 73 -10.98 -2.50 -7.02
CA ILE A 73 -12.01 -1.73 -7.71
C ILE A 73 -11.39 -0.42 -8.21
N PHE A 74 -11.67 -0.07 -9.45
CA PHE A 74 -11.25 1.17 -10.08
C PHE A 74 -12.45 2.07 -10.27
N VAL A 75 -12.41 3.28 -9.70
CA VAL A 75 -13.38 4.34 -9.94
C VAL A 75 -12.73 5.36 -10.87
N LYS A 76 -13.07 5.27 -12.15
CA LYS A 76 -12.54 6.16 -13.21
C LYS A 76 -13.44 7.40 -13.30
N TYR A 77 -12.83 8.57 -13.31
CA TYR A 77 -13.52 9.86 -13.41
C TYR A 77 -12.98 10.69 -14.60
N PRO A 78 -13.79 11.57 -15.20
CA PRO A 78 -13.31 12.46 -16.22
C PRO A 78 -12.37 13.49 -15.59
N SER A 79 -11.14 13.61 -16.11
CA SER A 79 -10.21 14.63 -15.67
C SER A 79 -10.65 16.01 -16.15
N LEU A 80 -10.65 17.01 -15.27
CA LEU A 80 -10.88 18.40 -15.63
C LEU A 80 -9.65 19.02 -16.30
N TYR A 81 -8.49 18.40 -16.13
CA TYR A 81 -7.22 18.88 -16.66
C TYR A 81 -6.62 17.84 -17.58
N GLN A 82 -6.06 18.29 -18.71
CA GLN A 82 -5.21 17.43 -19.52
C GLN A 82 -3.87 17.29 -18.81
N SER A 83 -3.63 16.13 -18.22
CA SER A 83 -2.35 15.79 -17.61
C SER A 83 -1.65 14.75 -18.47
N ASN A 84 -0.41 15.05 -18.88
CA ASN A 84 0.48 14.09 -19.51
C ASN A 84 1.27 13.29 -18.45
N ALA A 85 0.92 13.40 -17.17
CA ALA A 85 1.60 12.72 -16.09
C ALA A 85 1.25 11.23 -16.14
N ALA A 86 2.15 10.42 -16.68
CA ALA A 86 2.04 8.96 -16.71
C ALA A 86 1.91 8.35 -15.31
N TYR A 87 2.39 9.06 -14.28
CA TYR A 87 2.38 8.61 -12.89
C TYR A 87 1.01 8.73 -12.20
N ALA A 88 0.17 9.70 -12.57
CA ALA A 88 -1.16 9.92 -11.99
C ALA A 88 -2.24 9.79 -13.06
N THR A 89 -3.08 8.76 -12.94
CA THR A 89 -4.23 8.55 -13.82
C THR A 89 -5.51 9.08 -13.14
N PRO A 90 -6.55 9.51 -13.89
CA PRO A 90 -7.83 9.98 -13.35
C PRO A 90 -8.66 8.77 -12.84
N THR A 91 -8.11 8.08 -11.86
CA THR A 91 -8.68 6.83 -11.31
C THR A 91 -8.40 6.75 -9.83
N VAL A 92 -9.45 6.54 -9.03
CA VAL A 92 -9.31 6.13 -7.65
C VAL A 92 -9.24 4.60 -7.62
N LYS A 93 -8.14 4.07 -7.10
CA LYS A 93 -7.93 2.63 -6.91
C LYS A 93 -8.29 2.26 -5.48
N ILE A 94 -9.25 1.38 -5.32
CA ILE A 94 -9.69 0.84 -4.04
C ILE A 94 -9.16 -0.59 -3.94
N GLU A 95 -8.23 -0.84 -3.04
CA GLU A 95 -7.66 -2.17 -2.77
C GLU A 95 -8.21 -2.66 -1.43
N ILE A 96 -8.89 -3.80 -1.46
CA ILE A 96 -9.52 -4.38 -0.27
C ILE A 96 -8.88 -5.74 -0.02
N SER A 97 -8.19 -5.85 1.12
CA SER A 97 -7.56 -7.08 1.58
C SER A 97 -8.24 -7.59 2.84
N VAL A 98 -8.50 -8.89 2.90
CA VAL A 98 -8.98 -9.58 4.11
C VAL A 98 -7.86 -10.22 4.91
N LEU A 99 -6.63 -10.13 4.41
CA LEU A 99 -5.44 -10.64 5.07
C LEU A 99 -4.68 -9.57 5.87
N SER A 100 -5.05 -8.30 5.75
CA SER A 100 -4.38 -7.23 6.49
C SER A 100 -4.52 -7.40 8.00
N MET A 101 -3.46 -7.08 8.75
CA MET A 101 -3.54 -6.95 10.20
C MET A 101 -4.56 -5.89 10.58
N GLU A 102 -5.32 -6.14 11.64
CA GLU A 102 -6.27 -5.17 12.16
C GLU A 102 -5.57 -4.11 13.03
N GLU A 103 -4.67 -4.52 13.91
CA GLU A 103 -3.94 -3.68 14.84
C GLU A 103 -2.46 -3.47 14.42
N PRO A 104 -1.80 -2.38 14.84
CA PRO A 104 -2.38 -1.22 15.50
C PRO A 104 -3.04 -0.24 14.50
N PHE A 105 -4.11 0.38 14.93
CA PHE A 105 -4.78 1.44 14.18
C PHE A 105 -5.10 2.63 15.11
N GLU A 106 -5.44 3.76 14.50
CA GLU A 106 -5.98 4.93 15.20
C GLU A 106 -7.16 5.53 14.43
N MET A 107 -8.05 6.21 15.14
CA MET A 107 -9.13 6.95 14.49
C MET A 107 -8.59 8.30 14.02
N ARG A 108 -8.60 8.52 12.71
CA ARG A 108 -8.13 9.77 12.10
C ARG A 108 -9.26 10.51 11.42
N ARG A 109 -9.33 11.81 11.69
CA ARG A 109 -10.17 12.72 10.94
C ARG A 109 -9.47 13.02 9.61
N ILE A 110 -10.17 12.80 8.51
CA ILE A 110 -9.67 13.02 7.15
C ILE A 110 -10.53 14.07 6.48
N SER A 111 -9.87 15.07 5.91
CA SER A 111 -10.45 16.11 5.09
C SER A 111 -9.71 16.21 3.75
N SER A 112 -10.34 16.79 2.76
CA SER A 112 -9.69 17.04 1.47
C SER A 112 -8.61 18.13 1.59
N LEU A 113 -7.62 18.12 0.70
CA LEU A 113 -6.64 19.21 0.62
C LEU A 113 -7.29 20.55 0.27
N VAL A 114 -8.40 20.53 -0.48
CA VAL A 114 -9.18 21.74 -0.79
C VAL A 114 -9.79 22.30 0.48
N GLU A 115 -10.43 21.46 1.31
CA GLU A 115 -10.99 21.88 2.59
C GLU A 115 -9.92 22.47 3.52
N GLN A 116 -8.74 21.82 3.60
CA GLN A 116 -7.63 22.33 4.39
C GLN A 116 -7.09 23.68 3.90
N ALA A 117 -7.13 23.92 2.60
CA ALA A 117 -6.68 25.19 1.99
C ALA A 117 -7.66 26.35 2.19
N PHE A 118 -8.95 26.04 2.33
CA PHE A 118 -10.05 27.03 2.46
C PHE A 118 -10.73 26.95 3.84
N ASP A 119 -9.96 26.54 4.87
CA ASP A 119 -10.45 26.43 6.26
C ASP A 119 -10.99 27.78 6.74
N GLY A 120 -12.31 27.81 7.07
CA GLY A 120 -13.04 29.02 7.50
C GLY A 120 -13.90 29.72 6.44
N GLU A 121 -13.86 29.30 5.18
CA GLU A 121 -14.88 29.61 4.19
C GLU A 121 -15.93 28.49 4.19
N ASP A 122 -17.18 28.76 3.78
CA ASP A 122 -18.32 27.80 3.75
C ASP A 122 -18.06 26.61 2.80
N VAL A 123 -16.98 25.88 3.01
CA VAL A 123 -16.72 24.60 2.38
C VAL A 123 -17.47 23.54 3.23
N ASP A 124 -18.33 22.80 2.56
CA ASP A 124 -19.25 21.83 3.12
C ASP A 124 -18.55 20.89 4.12
N SER A 125 -18.69 21.18 5.43
CA SER A 125 -18.02 20.47 6.53
C SER A 125 -18.47 18.99 6.67
N ASP A 126 -19.49 18.58 5.88
CA ASP A 126 -19.97 17.22 5.85
C ASP A 126 -19.03 16.21 5.18
N LEU A 127 -17.96 16.70 4.53
CA LEU A 127 -16.93 15.87 3.88
C LEU A 127 -15.85 15.35 4.83
N VAL A 128 -15.83 15.84 6.08
CA VAL A 128 -14.85 15.37 7.08
C VAL A 128 -15.30 14.05 7.70
N GLN A 129 -14.55 13.02 7.45
CA GLN A 129 -14.84 11.68 7.97
C GLN A 129 -13.80 11.23 8.99
N THR A 130 -14.24 10.53 10.03
CA THR A 130 -13.35 9.86 10.97
C THR A 130 -13.27 8.39 10.60
N ILE A 131 -12.08 7.92 10.22
CA ILE A 131 -11.85 6.55 9.78
C ILE A 131 -10.76 5.85 10.59
N ARG A 132 -10.82 4.53 10.63
CA ARG A 132 -9.73 3.70 11.16
C ARG A 132 -8.57 3.77 10.18
N THR A 133 -7.42 4.17 10.68
CA THR A 133 -6.22 4.37 9.88
C THR A 133 -5.06 3.60 10.51
N VAL A 134 -4.34 2.84 9.71
CA VAL A 134 -3.10 2.17 10.12
C VAL A 134 -2.12 3.21 10.68
N THR A 135 -1.45 2.88 11.80
CA THR A 135 -0.49 3.79 12.38
C THR A 135 0.71 4.03 11.45
N PRO A 136 1.29 5.24 11.44
CA PRO A 136 2.46 5.52 10.61
C PRO A 136 3.68 4.64 10.97
N ALA A 137 3.83 4.23 12.23
CA ALA A 137 4.88 3.32 12.67
C ALA A 137 4.74 1.93 12.01
N ARG A 138 3.53 1.38 11.98
CA ARG A 138 3.26 0.13 11.25
C ARG A 138 3.49 0.29 9.75
N THR A 139 2.99 1.37 9.16
CA THR A 139 3.19 1.66 7.73
C THR A 139 4.67 1.73 7.37
N PHE A 140 5.50 2.31 8.24
CA PHE A 140 6.95 2.38 8.07
C PHE A 140 7.58 0.99 7.98
N LEU A 141 7.27 0.09 8.92
CA LEU A 141 7.77 -1.29 8.91
C LEU A 141 7.28 -2.07 7.68
N GLU A 142 5.98 -2.00 7.37
CA GLU A 142 5.42 -2.70 6.22
C GLU A 142 6.04 -2.27 4.88
N LYS A 143 6.41 -0.99 4.73
CA LYS A 143 7.12 -0.51 3.54
C LYS A 143 8.54 -1.06 3.44
N ALA A 144 9.25 -1.20 4.55
CA ALA A 144 10.57 -1.82 4.59
C ALA A 144 10.49 -3.31 4.23
N PHE A 145 9.53 -4.06 4.79
CA PHE A 145 9.30 -5.47 4.47
C PHE A 145 8.92 -5.67 3.00
N LEU A 146 8.08 -4.80 2.46
CA LEU A 146 7.70 -4.86 1.04
C LEU A 146 8.92 -4.75 0.12
N LEU A 147 9.88 -3.87 0.43
CA LEU A 147 11.13 -3.78 -0.32
C LEU A 147 11.97 -5.04 -0.16
N CYS A 148 12.09 -5.55 1.07
CA CYS A 148 12.83 -6.78 1.35
C CYS A 148 12.24 -7.99 0.60
N GLU A 149 10.93 -8.12 0.55
CA GLU A 149 10.23 -9.15 -0.23
C GLU A 149 10.46 -8.98 -1.75
N GLU A 150 10.38 -7.74 -2.23
CA GLU A 150 10.56 -7.47 -3.66
C GLU A 150 11.94 -7.91 -4.16
N TYR A 151 13.00 -7.69 -3.35
CA TYR A 151 14.36 -8.11 -3.70
C TYR A 151 14.61 -9.62 -3.64
N GLN A 152 13.68 -10.39 -3.11
CA GLN A 152 13.74 -11.86 -3.13
C GLN A 152 13.18 -12.47 -4.42
N LYS A 153 12.57 -11.67 -5.28
CA LYS A 153 12.13 -12.13 -6.60
C LYS A 153 13.33 -12.37 -7.52
N ALA A 154 13.17 -13.33 -8.45
CA ALA A 154 14.15 -13.53 -9.51
C ALA A 154 14.34 -12.26 -10.38
N GLU A 155 13.25 -11.53 -10.62
CA GLU A 155 13.20 -10.26 -11.33
C GLU A 155 12.45 -9.22 -10.47
N PRO A 156 13.17 -8.46 -9.63
CA PRO A 156 12.57 -7.40 -8.82
C PRO A 156 12.00 -6.29 -9.69
N ARG A 157 10.80 -5.82 -9.35
CA ARG A 157 10.20 -4.67 -10.02
C ARG A 157 10.94 -3.39 -9.64
N THR A 158 11.09 -2.51 -10.60
CA THR A 158 11.65 -1.17 -10.36
C THR A 158 10.59 -0.09 -10.56
N HIS A 159 9.67 -0.28 -11.51
CA HIS A 159 8.62 0.68 -11.81
C HIS A 159 7.68 0.92 -10.64
N ARG A 160 7.53 2.20 -10.27
CA ARG A 160 6.71 2.69 -9.14
C ARG A 160 7.12 2.14 -7.77
N MET A 161 8.36 1.68 -7.61
CA MET A 161 8.85 1.18 -6.33
C MET A 161 9.56 2.27 -5.51
N THR A 162 10.12 3.29 -6.16
CA THR A 162 10.84 4.38 -5.48
C THR A 162 9.97 5.23 -4.57
N ARG A 163 8.65 5.19 -4.75
CA ARG A 163 7.70 5.79 -3.81
C ARG A 163 7.86 5.24 -2.38
N HIS A 164 8.25 3.97 -2.22
CA HIS A 164 8.47 3.38 -0.90
C HIS A 164 9.73 3.93 -0.23
N PHE A 165 10.79 4.21 -1.00
CA PHE A 165 11.96 4.90 -0.48
C PHE A 165 11.64 6.33 -0.05
N TYR A 166 10.87 7.05 -0.88
CA TYR A 166 10.42 8.39 -0.57
C TYR A 166 9.59 8.43 0.72
N ASP A 167 8.62 7.52 0.84
CA ASP A 167 7.77 7.45 2.02
C ASP A 167 8.57 7.08 3.28
N LEU A 168 9.51 6.14 3.19
CA LEU A 168 10.39 5.78 4.30
C LEU A 168 11.24 6.98 4.72
N GLU A 169 11.83 7.71 3.76
CA GLU A 169 12.63 8.91 4.03
C GLU A 169 11.79 9.99 4.72
N LYS A 170 10.57 10.25 4.26
CA LYS A 170 9.67 11.21 4.90
C LYS A 170 9.26 10.76 6.31
N LEU A 171 8.97 9.49 6.52
CA LEU A 171 8.66 8.95 7.84
C LEU A 171 9.87 9.01 8.79
N MET A 172 11.10 8.86 8.28
CA MET A 172 12.34 9.03 9.07
C MET A 172 12.51 10.47 9.63
N GLN A 173 11.85 11.45 9.04
CA GLN A 173 11.84 12.84 9.54
C GLN A 173 10.79 13.07 10.63
N THR A 174 10.03 12.05 10.99
CA THR A 174 8.98 12.11 12.01
C THR A 174 9.34 11.24 13.22
N PRO A 175 8.68 11.43 14.38
CA PRO A 175 8.87 10.55 15.54
C PRO A 175 8.47 9.09 15.28
N TYR A 176 7.67 8.81 14.25
CA TYR A 176 7.12 7.47 14.00
C TYR A 176 8.18 6.45 13.62
N ALA A 177 9.26 6.84 12.96
CA ALA A 177 10.36 5.93 12.66
C ALA A 177 11.06 5.44 13.94
N GLU A 178 11.28 6.35 14.92
CA GLU A 178 11.85 5.96 16.21
C GLU A 178 10.90 5.05 16.98
N VAL A 179 9.60 5.36 16.98
CA VAL A 179 8.58 4.49 17.60
C VAL A 179 8.64 3.09 16.97
N ALA A 180 8.66 3.00 15.63
CA ALA A 180 8.69 1.73 14.93
C ALA A 180 9.96 0.91 15.18
N LEU A 181 11.12 1.56 15.23
CA LEU A 181 12.41 0.89 15.44
C LEU A 181 12.63 0.44 16.89
N ASN A 182 11.90 1.03 17.85
CA ASN A 182 11.97 0.65 19.26
C ASN A 182 10.83 -0.32 19.67
N ASP A 183 9.85 -0.52 18.81
CA ASP A 183 8.73 -1.44 19.09
C ASP A 183 9.02 -2.82 18.48
N VAL A 184 9.84 -3.60 19.18
CA VAL A 184 10.25 -4.95 18.79
C VAL A 184 9.04 -5.88 18.68
N ALA A 185 8.05 -5.74 19.57
CA ALA A 185 6.84 -6.56 19.56
C ALA A 185 6.02 -6.32 18.28
N LEU A 186 5.83 -5.05 17.89
CA LEU A 186 5.16 -4.70 16.64
C LEU A 186 5.91 -5.26 15.43
N TYR A 187 7.25 -5.16 15.43
CA TYR A 187 8.09 -5.70 14.37
C TYR A 187 7.85 -7.20 14.17
N GLU A 188 7.93 -7.97 15.26
CA GLU A 188 7.70 -9.41 15.27
C GLU A 188 6.28 -9.78 14.84
N ASP A 189 5.29 -9.07 15.36
CA ASP A 189 3.88 -9.31 15.04
C ASP A 189 3.63 -9.14 13.53
N ILE A 190 4.23 -8.13 12.90
CA ILE A 190 4.09 -7.92 11.46
C ILE A 190 4.78 -9.06 10.69
N VAL A 191 6.01 -9.43 11.02
CA VAL A 191 6.74 -10.53 10.34
C VAL A 191 5.98 -11.86 10.48
N ASN A 192 5.50 -12.17 11.69
CA ASN A 192 4.72 -13.38 11.94
C ASN A 192 3.38 -13.38 11.20
N HIS A 193 2.72 -12.22 11.13
CA HIS A 193 1.49 -12.06 10.37
C HIS A 193 1.73 -12.30 8.87
N ARG A 194 2.78 -11.70 8.28
CA ARG A 194 3.15 -11.86 6.87
C ARG A 194 3.48 -13.31 6.55
N ARG A 195 4.29 -13.96 7.38
CA ARG A 195 4.62 -15.38 7.27
C ARG A 195 3.40 -16.28 7.28
N LYS A 196 2.45 -16.02 8.17
CA LYS A 196 1.25 -16.84 8.34
C LYS A 196 0.18 -16.59 7.28
N PHE A 197 -0.13 -15.34 7.01
CA PHE A 197 -1.31 -14.99 6.23
C PHE A 197 -0.99 -14.63 4.78
N TYR A 198 0.07 -13.88 4.52
CA TYR A 198 0.48 -13.59 3.15
C TYR A 198 1.13 -14.82 2.51
N HIS A 199 2.01 -15.48 3.25
CA HIS A 199 2.63 -16.76 2.89
C HIS A 199 3.06 -16.82 1.43
N VAL A 200 3.77 -15.80 0.97
CA VAL A 200 4.19 -15.66 -0.43
C VAL A 200 5.29 -16.67 -0.73
N GLY A 201 5.08 -17.54 -1.73
CA GLY A 201 5.89 -18.72 -1.95
C GLY A 201 7.37 -18.51 -2.30
N TYR A 202 7.75 -17.31 -2.76
CA TYR A 202 9.16 -16.96 -3.04
C TYR A 202 9.83 -16.22 -1.88
N VAL A 203 9.08 -15.87 -0.81
CA VAL A 203 9.60 -15.09 0.31
C VAL A 203 10.13 -15.99 1.41
N ASP A 204 11.39 -15.78 1.76
CA ASP A 204 11.99 -16.25 2.98
C ASP A 204 11.83 -15.18 4.06
N TYR A 205 10.88 -15.38 4.97
CA TYR A 205 10.54 -14.42 6.03
C TYR A 205 11.63 -14.29 7.10
N ASP A 206 12.62 -15.17 7.14
CA ASP A 206 13.79 -14.99 8.02
C ASP A 206 14.71 -13.87 7.52
N LYS A 207 14.59 -13.48 6.26
CA LYS A 207 15.26 -12.30 5.70
C LYS A 207 14.61 -10.97 6.09
N GLU A 208 13.41 -11.00 6.67
CA GLU A 208 12.77 -9.84 7.26
C GLU A 208 13.20 -9.58 8.70
N LEU A 209 13.93 -10.50 9.33
CA LEU A 209 14.48 -10.27 10.67
C LEU A 209 15.46 -9.07 10.65
N PRO A 210 15.59 -8.33 11.77
CA PRO A 210 16.37 -7.09 11.82
C PRO A 210 17.77 -7.21 11.27
N GLN A 211 18.46 -8.34 11.54
CA GLN A 211 19.85 -8.56 11.11
C GLN A 211 19.99 -8.87 9.62
N SER A 212 18.91 -9.36 9.00
CA SER A 212 18.90 -9.87 7.63
C SER A 212 18.21 -8.94 6.66
N ILE A 213 17.43 -7.98 7.17
CA ILE A 213 16.59 -7.10 6.32
C ILE A 213 17.43 -6.34 5.29
N GLN A 214 16.96 -6.37 4.06
CA GLN A 214 17.57 -5.64 2.95
C GLN A 214 16.54 -4.69 2.33
N ILE A 215 16.78 -3.39 2.45
CA ILE A 215 15.95 -2.33 1.86
C ILE A 215 16.69 -1.51 0.80
N VAL A 216 18.00 -1.69 0.71
CA VAL A 216 18.84 -1.08 -0.34
C VAL A 216 18.92 -2.04 -1.52
N PRO A 217 18.60 -1.59 -2.76
CA PRO A 217 18.69 -2.42 -3.94
C PRO A 217 20.13 -2.78 -4.29
N SER A 218 20.32 -3.84 -5.07
CA SER A 218 21.64 -4.17 -5.63
C SER A 218 22.09 -3.13 -6.64
N ASP A 219 23.39 -2.99 -6.83
CA ASP A 219 24.00 -2.04 -7.78
C ASP A 219 23.45 -2.19 -9.20
N ALA A 220 23.13 -3.42 -9.62
CA ALA A 220 22.57 -3.69 -10.94
C ALA A 220 21.19 -3.05 -11.17
N LEU A 221 20.41 -2.83 -10.10
CA LEU A 221 19.08 -2.25 -10.16
C LEU A 221 19.06 -0.72 -10.00
N LEU A 222 20.14 -0.12 -9.46
CA LEU A 222 20.21 1.31 -9.18
C LEU A 222 19.83 2.20 -10.37
N PRO A 223 20.31 1.97 -11.60
CA PRO A 223 19.96 2.83 -12.74
C PRO A 223 18.46 2.84 -13.04
N SER A 224 17.79 1.69 -12.91
CA SER A 224 16.34 1.59 -13.14
C SER A 224 15.54 2.26 -12.04
N TYR A 225 15.97 2.16 -10.80
CA TYR A 225 15.35 2.88 -9.67
C TYR A 225 15.58 4.39 -9.77
N GLU A 226 16.77 4.83 -10.22
CA GLU A 226 17.02 6.26 -10.43
C GLU A 226 16.12 6.85 -11.50
N ALA A 227 15.91 6.13 -12.60
CA ALA A 227 14.98 6.54 -13.65
C ALA A 227 13.53 6.66 -13.12
N ASP A 228 13.03 5.65 -12.39
CA ASP A 228 11.70 5.66 -11.77
C ASP A 228 11.56 6.82 -10.76
N TYR A 229 12.58 7.08 -9.95
CA TYR A 229 12.56 8.17 -8.99
C TYR A 229 12.54 9.55 -9.64
N ASN A 230 13.33 9.73 -10.69
CA ASN A 230 13.37 11.01 -11.43
C ASN A 230 12.05 11.29 -12.15
N GLU A 231 11.39 10.27 -12.70
CA GLU A 231 10.04 10.38 -13.26
C GLU A 231 9.02 10.80 -12.17
N MET A 232 9.07 10.16 -11.02
CA MET A 232 8.20 10.48 -9.88
C MET A 232 8.43 11.91 -9.38
N ARG A 233 9.69 12.36 -9.25
CA ARG A 233 10.02 13.73 -8.85
C ARG A 233 9.49 14.77 -9.83
N GLY A 234 9.56 14.50 -11.12
CA GLY A 234 9.14 15.43 -12.15
C GLY A 234 7.62 15.58 -12.30
N SER A 235 6.85 14.58 -11.84
CA SER A 235 5.41 14.51 -12.16
C SER A 235 4.49 14.30 -10.96
N PHE A 236 5.00 13.85 -9.82
CA PHE A 236 4.15 13.42 -8.71
C PHE A 236 4.54 14.00 -7.33
N ILE A 237 5.80 14.34 -7.10
CA ILE A 237 6.24 14.94 -5.83
C ILE A 237 6.04 16.45 -5.87
N TYR A 238 5.28 16.97 -4.92
CA TYR A 238 5.12 18.39 -4.68
C TYR A 238 6.06 18.82 -3.55
N GLY A 239 6.86 19.86 -3.83
CA GLY A 239 7.81 20.40 -2.86
C GLY A 239 9.20 19.76 -2.93
N GLU A 240 9.97 19.94 -1.87
CA GLU A 240 11.36 19.51 -1.82
C GLU A 240 11.49 17.99 -1.60
N SER A 241 12.42 17.39 -2.32
CA SER A 241 12.81 15.99 -2.19
C SER A 241 14.31 15.83 -2.40
N LEU A 242 14.90 14.84 -1.77
CA LEU A 242 16.31 14.51 -1.95
C LEU A 242 16.58 14.10 -3.41
N ASP A 243 17.80 14.26 -3.88
CA ASP A 243 18.24 13.55 -5.07
C ASP A 243 18.37 12.04 -4.80
N PHE A 244 18.45 11.25 -5.86
CA PHE A 244 18.47 9.79 -5.72
C PHE A 244 19.66 9.27 -4.92
N SER A 245 20.85 9.87 -5.10
CA SER A 245 22.06 9.48 -4.36
C SER A 245 21.91 9.75 -2.86
N ALA A 246 21.39 10.92 -2.49
CA ALA A 246 21.11 11.25 -1.09
C ALA A 246 20.02 10.34 -0.50
N LEU A 247 18.97 10.02 -1.29
CA LEU A 247 17.92 9.08 -0.87
C LEU A 247 18.49 7.69 -0.58
N MET A 248 19.38 7.17 -1.44
CA MET A 248 20.01 5.86 -1.23
C MET A 248 20.91 5.84 0.01
N LYS A 249 21.62 6.93 0.30
CA LYS A 249 22.35 7.07 1.57
C LYS A 249 21.41 6.98 2.78
N ARG A 250 20.27 7.65 2.73
CA ARG A 250 19.25 7.55 3.79
C ARG A 250 18.70 6.13 3.94
N MET A 251 18.49 5.42 2.84
CA MET A 251 18.06 4.00 2.90
C MET A 251 19.15 3.11 3.51
N ALA A 252 20.41 3.34 3.19
CA ALA A 252 21.53 2.62 3.81
C ALA A 252 21.62 2.90 5.33
N GLU A 253 21.49 4.17 5.75
CA GLU A 253 21.42 4.54 7.16
C GLU A 253 20.26 3.84 7.88
N LEU A 254 19.09 3.79 7.25
CA LEU A 254 17.92 3.11 7.80
C LEU A 254 18.15 1.60 7.93
N GLN A 255 18.73 0.96 6.91
CA GLN A 255 19.06 -0.45 6.96
C GLN A 255 20.00 -0.78 8.14
N GLU A 256 21.00 0.06 8.38
CA GLU A 256 21.89 -0.11 9.54
C GLU A 256 21.17 0.13 10.88
N ARG A 257 20.16 1.00 10.91
CA ARG A 257 19.32 1.17 12.10
C ARG A 257 18.46 -0.06 12.38
N PHE A 258 17.87 -0.68 11.38
CA PHE A 258 17.18 -1.95 11.53
C PHE A 258 18.10 -3.02 12.13
N ARG A 259 19.31 -3.15 11.59
CA ARG A 259 20.29 -4.15 12.04
C ARG A 259 20.77 -3.96 13.49
N LYS A 260 20.55 -2.77 14.06
CA LYS A 260 20.87 -2.48 15.45
C LYS A 260 19.72 -2.76 16.42
N ILE A 261 18.54 -3.08 15.91
CA ILE A 261 17.45 -3.55 16.77
C ILE A 261 17.97 -4.81 17.47
N SER A 262 18.13 -4.73 18.80
CA SER A 262 18.81 -5.78 19.55
C SER A 262 18.02 -7.07 19.55
N ASN A 263 18.77 -8.19 19.45
CA ASN A 263 18.30 -9.55 19.50
C ASN A 263 17.87 -9.94 20.93
N GLU A 264 16.83 -9.35 21.43
CA GLU A 264 16.05 -9.94 22.53
C GLU A 264 14.94 -10.86 21.96
N LEU A 265 15.18 -11.33 20.72
CA LEU A 265 14.37 -12.25 19.93
C LEU A 265 14.86 -13.68 20.08
#